data_4a1b8b7e2b87cb76c2cc1fdd011bd8ab
#
_entry.id   4a1b8b7e2b87cb76c2cc1fdd011bd8ab
#
_cell.length_a   1.000
_cell.length_b   1.000
_cell.length_c   1.000
_cell.angle_alpha   90.00
_cell.angle_beta   90.00
_cell.angle_gamma   90.00
#
_symmetry.space_group_name_H-M   'P 1'
#
loop_
_entity.id
_entity.type
_entity.pdbx_description
1 polymer ?
#
loop_
_entity_poly.entity_id
_entity_poly.type
_entity_poly.pdbx_seq_one_letter_code
_entity_poly.pdbx_strand_id
1 'polypeptide(L)'
;MACRLKRSIYGLKQASRQWYLKFDEVITKFGFKENTIDQCIYVKISGSKFIFLVLYVDDILLASSDLDMLYETKRFLSNKFEMKDLGEASYVIGIEIYRDRSRGILGLSQKAYIEKVHKRYNIHNCFPSVAPIIKGDKFSKFQYPKNEIERAQMKQIPYASVVGGLMYAQVCTRPDIAFVVGMLGR
;
A
#
# COMPACT_ATOMS: atom_id res chain seq x y z
N MET A 1 14.98 -24.36 -24.76
CA MET A 1 15.78 -25.00 -23.70
C MET A 1 15.16 -24.64 -22.37
N ALA A 2 14.80 -25.61 -21.51
CA ALA A 2 14.20 -25.36 -20.19
C ALA A 2 15.16 -25.90 -19.12
N CYS A 3 15.29 -25.20 -17.99
CA CYS A 3 16.08 -25.67 -16.84
C CYS A 3 15.21 -25.70 -15.58
N ARG A 4 15.49 -26.64 -14.68
CA ARG A 4 14.86 -26.73 -13.36
C ARG A 4 15.72 -26.00 -12.34
N LEU A 5 15.19 -24.96 -11.73
CA LEU A 5 15.88 -24.24 -10.67
C LEU A 5 15.90 -25.04 -9.37
N LYS A 6 17.03 -25.06 -8.67
CA LYS A 6 17.16 -25.65 -7.32
C LYS A 6 16.67 -24.73 -6.20
N ARG A 7 16.60 -23.42 -6.44
CA ARG A 7 16.14 -22.38 -5.50
C ARG A 7 15.31 -21.34 -6.24
N SER A 8 14.39 -20.70 -5.56
CA SER A 8 13.68 -19.54 -6.09
C SER A 8 14.64 -18.38 -6.31
N ILE A 9 14.42 -17.64 -7.41
CA ILE A 9 15.17 -16.43 -7.75
C ILE A 9 14.17 -15.26 -7.72
N TYR A 10 14.60 -14.13 -7.17
CA TYR A 10 13.81 -12.88 -7.17
C TYR A 10 13.34 -12.53 -8.59
N GLY A 11 12.09 -12.05 -8.69
CA GLY A 11 11.46 -11.70 -9.97
C GLY A 11 10.69 -12.85 -10.65
N LEU A 12 10.78 -14.09 -10.17
CA LEU A 12 9.93 -15.18 -10.65
C LEU A 12 8.54 -15.10 -10.04
N LYS A 13 7.52 -15.45 -10.83
CA LYS A 13 6.10 -15.39 -10.43
C LYS A 13 5.80 -16.15 -9.13
N GLN A 14 6.48 -17.27 -8.86
CA GLN A 14 6.28 -18.07 -7.65
C GLN A 14 7.22 -17.71 -6.49
N ALA A 15 8.20 -16.80 -6.68
CA ALA A 15 9.17 -16.48 -5.64
C ALA A 15 8.52 -15.79 -4.43
N SER A 16 7.62 -14.83 -4.66
CA SER A 16 6.88 -14.14 -3.60
C SER A 16 6.01 -15.10 -2.78
N ARG A 17 5.36 -16.09 -3.44
CA ARG A 17 4.60 -17.12 -2.72
C ARG A 17 5.50 -18.03 -1.87
N GLN A 18 6.67 -18.41 -2.36
CA GLN A 18 7.62 -19.23 -1.60
C GLN A 18 8.19 -18.46 -0.39
N TRP A 19 8.44 -17.17 -0.58
CA TRP A 19 8.83 -16.27 0.50
C TRP A 19 7.74 -16.21 1.58
N TYR A 20 6.50 -15.93 1.18
CA TYR A 20 5.36 -15.89 2.10
C TYR A 20 5.22 -17.18 2.91
N LEU A 21 5.21 -18.35 2.24
CA LEU A 21 5.08 -19.66 2.92
C LEU A 21 6.22 -19.91 3.92
N LYS A 22 7.45 -19.54 3.56
CA LYS A 22 8.59 -19.66 4.46
C LYS A 22 8.51 -18.72 5.64
N PHE A 23 8.06 -17.50 5.41
CA PHE A 23 7.85 -16.51 6.45
C PHE A 23 6.75 -16.95 7.42
N ASP A 24 5.60 -17.35 6.88
CA ASP A 24 4.46 -17.82 7.67
C ASP A 24 4.85 -19.00 8.59
N GLU A 25 5.53 -20.01 8.04
CA GLU A 25 6.01 -21.16 8.82
C GLU A 25 6.88 -20.72 10.01
N VAL A 26 7.76 -19.74 9.81
CA VAL A 26 8.70 -19.29 10.84
C VAL A 26 8.02 -18.43 11.88
N ILE A 27 7.14 -17.50 11.47
CA ILE A 27 6.52 -16.54 12.36
C ILE A 27 5.42 -17.18 13.24
N THR A 28 4.68 -18.14 12.68
CA THR A 28 3.67 -18.89 13.43
C THR A 28 4.31 -19.78 14.51
N LYS A 29 5.47 -20.40 14.22
CA LYS A 29 6.26 -21.14 15.23
C LYS A 29 6.78 -20.23 16.36
N PHE A 30 6.94 -18.94 16.11
CA PHE A 30 7.32 -17.96 17.15
C PHE A 30 6.12 -17.46 17.98
N GLY A 31 4.91 -17.96 17.68
CA GLY A 31 3.68 -17.72 18.44
C GLY A 31 2.82 -16.60 17.88
N PHE A 32 3.08 -16.13 16.68
CA PHE A 32 2.15 -15.26 15.96
C PHE A 32 0.99 -16.05 15.39
N LYS A 33 -0.17 -15.40 15.30
CA LYS A 33 -1.38 -15.91 14.65
C LYS A 33 -1.68 -15.03 13.45
N GLU A 34 -1.93 -15.67 12.33
CA GLU A 34 -2.38 -15.03 11.09
C GLU A 34 -3.78 -14.43 11.25
N ASN A 35 -4.01 -13.27 10.63
CA ASN A 35 -5.33 -12.66 10.60
C ASN A 35 -6.21 -13.36 9.53
N THR A 36 -7.47 -13.58 9.84
CA THR A 36 -8.42 -14.31 8.98
C THR A 36 -8.86 -13.51 7.75
N ILE A 37 -8.76 -12.17 7.79
CA ILE A 37 -9.18 -11.28 6.71
C ILE A 37 -8.01 -10.98 5.77
N ASP A 38 -6.83 -10.70 6.34
CA ASP A 38 -5.60 -10.41 5.58
C ASP A 38 -4.46 -11.27 6.11
N GLN A 39 -4.05 -12.22 5.28
CA GLN A 39 -3.01 -13.21 5.61
C GLN A 39 -1.61 -12.60 5.79
N CYS A 40 -1.39 -11.37 5.36
CA CYS A 40 -0.13 -10.66 5.58
C CYS A 40 -0.06 -9.94 6.93
N ILE A 41 -1.13 -10.01 7.74
CA ILE A 41 -1.20 -9.42 9.07
C ILE A 41 -1.14 -10.53 10.12
N TYR A 42 -0.24 -10.40 11.07
CA TYR A 42 -0.07 -11.34 12.17
C TYR A 42 -0.18 -10.61 13.51
N VAL A 43 -0.64 -11.32 14.53
CA VAL A 43 -0.72 -10.81 15.89
C VAL A 43 -0.17 -11.84 16.88
N LYS A 44 0.60 -11.38 17.86
CA LYS A 44 1.02 -12.15 19.03
C LYS A 44 0.55 -11.43 20.28
N ILE A 45 -0.11 -12.16 21.18
CA ILE A 45 -0.66 -11.65 22.43
C ILE A 45 -0.03 -12.41 23.60
N SER A 46 0.38 -11.69 24.63
CA SER A 46 0.92 -12.26 25.88
C SER A 46 0.38 -11.48 27.08
N GLY A 47 -0.63 -12.02 27.75
CA GLY A 47 -1.38 -11.31 28.77
C GLY A 47 -2.07 -10.06 28.22
N SER A 48 -1.76 -8.89 28.77
CA SER A 48 -2.27 -7.59 28.29
C SER A 48 -1.42 -6.95 27.17
N LYS A 49 -0.28 -7.58 26.82
CA LYS A 49 0.64 -7.07 25.80
C LYS A 49 0.33 -7.67 24.45
N PHE A 50 0.53 -6.91 23.39
CA PHE A 50 0.35 -7.37 22.02
C PHE A 50 1.36 -6.76 21.05
N ILE A 51 1.61 -7.46 19.97
CA ILE A 51 2.37 -6.98 18.83
C ILE A 51 1.69 -7.39 17.53
N PHE A 52 1.50 -6.42 16.64
CA PHE A 52 1.14 -6.62 15.25
C PHE A 52 2.38 -6.67 14.37
N LEU A 53 2.34 -7.55 13.40
CA LEU A 53 3.32 -7.66 12.35
C LEU A 53 2.58 -7.63 11.01
N VAL A 54 3.00 -6.73 10.13
CA VAL A 54 2.47 -6.63 8.76
C VAL A 54 3.61 -6.92 7.79
N LEU A 55 3.42 -7.96 6.98
CA LEU A 55 4.35 -8.32 5.91
C LEU A 55 3.91 -7.65 4.60
N TYR A 56 4.78 -6.86 4.01
CA TYR A 56 4.53 -6.24 2.72
C TYR A 56 5.72 -6.49 1.78
N VAL A 57 5.60 -7.49 0.93
CA VAL A 57 6.66 -7.96 0.01
C VAL A 57 7.93 -8.29 0.80
N ASP A 58 8.92 -7.39 0.80
CA ASP A 58 10.20 -7.54 1.50
C ASP A 58 10.24 -6.72 2.82
N ASP A 59 9.26 -5.83 3.03
CA ASP A 59 9.20 -4.97 4.20
C ASP A 59 8.34 -5.59 5.32
N ILE A 60 8.75 -5.37 6.58
CA ILE A 60 8.00 -5.77 7.77
C ILE A 60 7.78 -4.54 8.64
N LEU A 61 6.51 -4.26 8.92
CA LEU A 61 6.12 -3.24 9.90
C LEU A 61 5.72 -3.92 11.21
N LEU A 62 6.29 -3.45 12.32
CA LEU A 62 5.97 -3.92 13.67
C LEU A 62 5.31 -2.79 14.47
N ALA A 63 4.21 -3.11 15.15
CA ALA A 63 3.57 -2.20 16.09
C ALA A 63 3.25 -2.97 17.39
N SER A 64 3.81 -2.53 18.51
CA SER A 64 3.69 -3.21 19.80
C SER A 64 3.26 -2.25 20.89
N SER A 65 2.50 -2.78 21.86
CA SER A 65 2.19 -2.11 23.12
C SER A 65 3.33 -2.22 24.14
N ASP A 66 4.36 -3.05 23.85
CA ASP A 66 5.45 -3.35 24.78
C ASP A 66 6.79 -3.38 24.05
N LEU A 67 7.80 -2.69 24.61
CA LEU A 67 9.12 -2.57 24.01
C LEU A 67 9.92 -3.87 24.06
N ASP A 68 9.80 -4.64 25.13
CA ASP A 68 10.55 -5.90 25.25
C ASP A 68 10.08 -6.90 24.20
N MET A 69 8.77 -7.00 24.01
CA MET A 69 8.15 -7.83 22.97
C MET A 69 8.57 -7.38 21.58
N LEU A 70 8.69 -6.06 21.35
CA LEU A 70 9.18 -5.51 20.09
C LEU A 70 10.64 -5.91 19.82
N TYR A 71 11.53 -5.70 20.81
CA TYR A 71 12.94 -6.04 20.65
C TYR A 71 13.20 -7.55 20.54
N GLU A 72 12.44 -8.36 21.27
CA GLU A 72 12.47 -9.82 21.12
C GLU A 72 12.12 -10.25 19.71
N THR A 73 11.04 -9.68 19.15
CA THR A 73 10.59 -9.96 17.78
C THR A 73 11.62 -9.51 16.74
N LYS A 74 12.20 -8.31 16.88
CA LYS A 74 13.25 -7.82 15.99
C LYS A 74 14.48 -8.75 16.00
N ARG A 75 14.94 -9.17 17.18
CA ARG A 75 16.07 -10.12 17.30
C ARG A 75 15.75 -11.47 16.68
N PHE A 76 14.54 -11.97 16.90
CA PHE A 76 14.11 -13.23 16.31
C PHE A 76 14.13 -13.15 14.77
N LEU A 77 13.55 -12.09 14.17
CA LEU A 77 13.53 -11.90 12.74
C LEU A 77 14.93 -11.79 12.14
N SER A 78 15.81 -10.98 12.74
CA SER A 78 17.20 -10.83 12.28
C SER A 78 18.01 -12.12 12.38
N ASN A 79 17.70 -13.01 13.32
CA ASN A 79 18.34 -14.31 13.44
C ASN A 79 17.83 -15.35 12.43
N LYS A 80 16.60 -15.18 11.94
CA LYS A 80 15.98 -16.13 11.00
C LYS A 80 16.08 -15.73 9.55
N PHE A 81 16.17 -14.44 9.30
CA PHE A 81 16.20 -13.85 7.97
C PHE A 81 17.32 -12.80 7.89
N GLU A 82 17.90 -12.64 6.72
CA GLU A 82 18.88 -11.57 6.44
C GLU A 82 18.16 -10.22 6.34
N MET A 83 17.82 -9.65 7.49
CA MET A 83 17.02 -8.42 7.61
C MET A 83 17.76 -7.34 8.37
N LYS A 84 17.55 -6.09 7.95
CA LYS A 84 18.07 -4.90 8.61
C LYS A 84 16.94 -4.19 9.37
N ASP A 85 17.19 -3.87 10.64
CA ASP A 85 16.30 -2.98 11.39
C ASP A 85 16.50 -1.53 10.89
N LEU A 86 15.41 -0.93 10.38
CA LEU A 86 15.39 0.43 9.88
C LEU A 86 15.01 1.46 10.95
N GLY A 87 14.76 1.00 12.19
CA GLY A 87 14.36 1.87 13.30
C GLY A 87 12.87 2.19 13.33
N GLU A 88 12.52 3.41 13.71
CA GLU A 88 11.14 3.86 13.78
C GLU A 88 10.60 4.15 12.36
N ALA A 89 9.41 3.60 12.06
CA ALA A 89 8.78 3.78 10.77
C ALA A 89 8.30 5.23 10.61
N SER A 90 8.91 5.97 9.68
CA SER A 90 8.52 7.32 9.27
C SER A 90 7.88 7.35 7.89
N TYR A 91 8.07 6.30 7.09
CA TYR A 91 7.57 6.22 5.73
C TYR A 91 7.34 4.77 5.32
N VAL A 92 6.11 4.41 4.94
CA VAL A 92 5.74 3.05 4.53
C VAL A 92 4.79 3.12 3.33
N ILE A 93 5.09 2.40 2.25
CA ILE A 93 4.23 2.28 1.04
C ILE A 93 3.80 3.67 0.49
N GLY A 94 4.71 4.62 0.45
CA GLY A 94 4.38 5.97 -0.06
C GLY A 94 3.56 6.84 0.91
N ILE A 95 3.35 6.40 2.14
CA ILE A 95 2.67 7.13 3.21
C ILE A 95 3.71 7.57 4.23
N GLU A 96 3.77 8.85 4.50
CA GLU A 96 4.55 9.44 5.59
C GLU A 96 3.79 9.26 6.89
N ILE A 97 4.49 8.82 7.93
CA ILE A 97 3.95 8.59 9.26
C ILE A 97 4.51 9.68 10.18
N TYR A 98 3.66 10.62 10.58
CA TYR A 98 3.98 11.60 11.60
C TYR A 98 3.51 11.09 12.96
N ARG A 99 4.39 11.14 13.96
CA ARG A 99 4.06 10.69 15.31
C ARG A 99 4.52 11.69 16.34
N ASP A 100 3.60 12.19 17.14
CA ASP A 100 3.86 12.97 18.34
C ASP A 100 3.37 12.19 19.57
N ARG A 101 4.31 11.53 20.25
CA ARG A 101 4.01 10.70 21.42
C ARG A 101 3.58 11.53 22.63
N SER A 102 4.05 12.78 22.75
CA SER A 102 3.73 13.67 23.86
C SER A 102 2.27 14.11 23.82
N ARG A 103 1.74 14.28 22.62
CA ARG A 103 0.36 14.67 22.37
C ARG A 103 -0.56 13.51 22.02
N GLY A 104 -0.04 12.28 21.92
CA GLY A 104 -0.79 11.11 21.47
C GLY A 104 -1.30 11.18 20.03
N ILE A 105 -0.59 11.93 19.17
CA ILE A 105 -1.01 12.14 17.78
C ILE A 105 -0.25 11.19 16.85
N LEU A 106 -1.01 10.51 15.98
CA LEU A 106 -0.52 9.78 14.82
C LEU A 106 -1.15 10.38 13.56
N GLY A 107 -0.33 10.93 12.67
CA GLY A 107 -0.77 11.50 11.40
C GLY A 107 -0.22 10.69 10.22
N LEU A 108 -1.03 10.57 9.18
CA LEU A 108 -0.65 9.95 7.90
C LEU A 108 -0.72 10.99 6.80
N SER A 109 0.29 11.04 5.93
CA SER A 109 0.36 11.99 4.82
C SER A 109 0.82 11.30 3.54
N GLN A 110 0.16 11.64 2.43
CA GLN A 110 0.60 11.24 1.09
C GLN A 110 1.03 12.45 0.24
N LYS A 111 1.45 13.54 0.87
CA LYS A 111 1.81 14.78 0.16
C LYS A 111 2.79 14.50 -0.99
N ALA A 112 3.89 13.82 -0.72
CA ALA A 112 4.91 13.50 -1.72
C ALA A 112 4.35 12.61 -2.86
N TYR A 113 3.46 11.66 -2.54
CA TYR A 113 2.79 10.84 -3.54
C TYR A 113 1.86 11.68 -4.44
N ILE A 114 1.03 12.52 -3.85
CA ILE A 114 0.09 13.39 -4.57
C ILE A 114 0.85 14.36 -5.48
N GLU A 115 1.93 14.97 -5.00
CA GLU A 115 2.80 15.82 -5.81
C GLU A 115 3.42 15.06 -7.00
N LYS A 116 3.82 13.80 -6.79
CA LYS A 116 4.33 12.94 -7.87
C LYS A 116 3.25 12.63 -8.91
N VAL A 117 2.01 12.41 -8.49
CA VAL A 117 0.86 12.23 -9.39
C VAL A 117 0.61 13.50 -10.20
N HIS A 118 0.58 14.67 -9.54
CA HIS A 118 0.41 15.97 -10.21
C HIS A 118 1.48 16.21 -11.27
N LYS A 119 2.75 15.96 -10.95
CA LYS A 119 3.87 16.10 -11.89
C LYS A 119 3.76 15.12 -13.06
N ARG A 120 3.45 13.85 -12.76
CA ARG A 120 3.36 12.78 -13.78
C ARG A 120 2.33 13.08 -14.87
N TYR A 121 1.21 13.67 -14.47
CA TYR A 121 0.10 13.94 -15.38
C TYR A 121 -0.01 15.42 -15.78
N ASN A 122 0.99 16.22 -15.43
CA ASN A 122 1.08 17.67 -15.80
C ASN A 122 -0.13 18.49 -15.34
N ILE A 123 -0.74 18.15 -14.21
CA ILE A 123 -1.93 18.80 -13.65
C ILE A 123 -1.61 19.85 -12.58
N HIS A 124 -0.33 20.13 -12.33
CA HIS A 124 0.12 21.11 -11.33
C HIS A 124 -0.25 22.56 -11.68
N ASN A 125 -0.56 22.84 -12.96
CA ASN A 125 -1.01 24.14 -13.45
C ASN A 125 -2.56 24.25 -13.53
N CYS A 126 -3.30 23.20 -13.15
CA CYS A 126 -4.75 23.26 -13.15
C CYS A 126 -5.25 24.09 -11.96
N PHE A 127 -6.25 24.91 -12.20
CA PHE A 127 -6.90 25.65 -11.12
C PHE A 127 -7.70 24.70 -10.24
N PRO A 128 -7.65 24.86 -8.90
CA PRO A 128 -8.50 24.09 -8.01
C PRO A 128 -9.97 24.42 -8.26
N SER A 129 -10.80 23.40 -8.38
CA SER A 129 -12.25 23.55 -8.44
C SER A 129 -12.86 23.39 -7.05
N VAL A 130 -13.91 24.14 -6.77
CA VAL A 130 -14.68 24.04 -5.50
C VAL A 130 -15.40 22.70 -5.41
N ALA A 131 -15.83 22.16 -6.56
CA ALA A 131 -16.46 20.85 -6.65
C ALA A 131 -15.80 20.04 -7.77
N PRO A 132 -15.29 18.83 -7.46
CA PRO A 132 -14.66 17.97 -8.47
C PRO A 132 -15.65 17.43 -9.52
N ILE A 133 -16.95 17.39 -9.19
CA ILE A 133 -18.04 17.04 -10.10
C ILE A 133 -19.19 18.03 -9.85
N ILE A 134 -19.75 18.59 -10.92
CA ILE A 134 -20.89 19.50 -10.84
C ILE A 134 -22.18 18.68 -10.69
N LYS A 135 -23.10 19.13 -9.84
CA LYS A 135 -24.40 18.48 -9.65
C LYS A 135 -25.17 18.47 -10.99
N GLY A 136 -25.41 17.28 -11.51
CA GLY A 136 -26.08 17.10 -12.81
C GLY A 136 -25.18 16.49 -13.89
N ASP A 137 -23.86 16.41 -13.67
CA ASP A 137 -22.96 15.70 -14.56
C ASP A 137 -23.36 14.23 -14.65
N LYS A 138 -23.68 13.76 -15.85
CA LYS A 138 -24.03 12.37 -16.12
C LYS A 138 -22.94 11.71 -16.94
N PHE A 139 -22.15 10.85 -16.31
CA PHE A 139 -21.20 9.99 -17.01
C PHE A 139 -21.95 8.78 -17.58
N SER A 140 -21.80 8.54 -18.88
CA SER A 140 -22.47 7.44 -19.56
C SER A 140 -21.62 6.82 -20.65
N LYS A 141 -21.96 5.59 -21.04
CA LYS A 141 -21.30 4.88 -22.15
C LYS A 141 -21.41 5.60 -23.50
N PHE A 142 -22.33 6.53 -23.65
CA PHE A 142 -22.44 7.36 -24.86
C PHE A 142 -21.28 8.32 -25.06
N GLN A 143 -20.49 8.59 -24.00
CA GLN A 143 -19.28 9.41 -24.04
C GLN A 143 -18.04 8.62 -24.46
N TYR A 144 -18.15 7.30 -24.64
CA TYR A 144 -17.05 6.50 -25.16
C TYR A 144 -16.71 6.85 -26.62
N PRO A 145 -15.42 6.73 -26.99
CA PRO A 145 -14.99 6.96 -28.37
C PRO A 145 -15.71 6.00 -29.33
N LYS A 146 -16.37 6.57 -30.33
CA LYS A 146 -17.25 5.85 -31.28
C LYS A 146 -16.54 5.42 -32.55
N ASN A 147 -15.47 6.12 -32.91
CA ASN A 147 -14.71 5.88 -34.12
C ASN A 147 -13.21 5.67 -33.84
N GLU A 148 -12.43 5.28 -34.85
CA GLU A 148 -11.01 4.99 -34.71
C GLU A 148 -10.18 6.24 -34.38
N ILE A 149 -10.59 7.41 -34.86
CA ILE A 149 -9.90 8.67 -34.60
C ILE A 149 -10.02 9.03 -33.11
N GLU A 150 -11.22 8.99 -32.59
CA GLU A 150 -11.48 9.25 -31.15
C GLU A 150 -10.76 8.23 -30.25
N ARG A 151 -10.72 6.94 -30.67
CA ARG A 151 -9.97 5.89 -29.98
C ARG A 151 -8.47 6.15 -29.97
N ALA A 152 -7.92 6.64 -31.10
CA ALA A 152 -6.51 7.00 -31.20
C ALA A 152 -6.16 8.19 -30.29
N GLN A 153 -7.05 9.19 -30.20
CA GLN A 153 -6.89 10.33 -29.29
C GLN A 153 -6.95 9.88 -27.82
N MET A 154 -7.90 9.02 -27.47
CA MET A 154 -8.02 8.48 -26.10
C MET A 154 -6.82 7.62 -25.67
N LYS A 155 -6.14 6.93 -26.60
CA LYS A 155 -4.92 6.17 -26.27
C LYS A 155 -3.79 7.06 -25.75
N GLN A 156 -3.78 8.34 -26.07
CA GLN A 156 -2.78 9.30 -25.59
C GLN A 156 -3.09 9.80 -24.18
N ILE A 157 -4.32 9.60 -23.69
CA ILE A 157 -4.76 10.03 -22.37
C ILE A 157 -4.58 8.85 -21.39
N PRO A 158 -3.70 8.95 -20.39
CA PRO A 158 -3.44 7.87 -19.45
C PRO A 158 -4.55 7.75 -18.37
N TYR A 159 -5.82 7.69 -18.83
CA TYR A 159 -7.02 7.76 -17.98
C TYR A 159 -7.00 6.72 -16.84
N ALA A 160 -6.81 5.44 -17.17
CA ALA A 160 -6.81 4.37 -16.21
C ALA A 160 -5.70 4.55 -15.13
N SER A 161 -4.53 5.06 -15.55
CA SER A 161 -3.42 5.31 -14.62
C SER A 161 -3.69 6.50 -13.70
N VAL A 162 -4.35 7.55 -14.19
CA VAL A 162 -4.78 8.70 -13.37
C VAL A 162 -5.80 8.26 -12.35
N VAL A 163 -6.86 7.58 -12.79
CA VAL A 163 -7.93 7.08 -11.89
C VAL A 163 -7.34 6.12 -10.85
N GLY A 164 -6.46 5.17 -11.27
CA GLY A 164 -5.78 4.26 -10.34
C GLY A 164 -4.92 4.99 -9.31
N GLY A 165 -4.21 6.05 -9.72
CA GLY A 165 -3.44 6.91 -8.80
C GLY A 165 -4.32 7.63 -7.78
N LEU A 166 -5.49 8.13 -8.21
CA LEU A 166 -6.47 8.77 -7.33
C LEU A 166 -7.13 7.75 -6.39
N MET A 167 -7.42 6.53 -6.86
CA MET A 167 -7.93 5.44 -6.01
C MET A 167 -6.97 5.11 -4.87
N TYR A 168 -5.68 5.07 -5.13
CA TYR A 168 -4.69 4.84 -4.08
C TYR A 168 -4.66 5.98 -3.05
N ALA A 169 -4.69 7.24 -3.50
CA ALA A 169 -4.76 8.39 -2.60
C ALA A 169 -6.04 8.36 -1.74
N GLN A 170 -7.18 8.05 -2.35
CA GLN A 170 -8.49 7.94 -1.70
C GLN A 170 -8.48 6.91 -0.57
N VAL A 171 -7.99 5.70 -0.86
CA VAL A 171 -8.01 4.59 0.11
C VAL A 171 -7.09 4.88 1.31
N CYS A 172 -5.94 5.52 1.07
CA CYS A 172 -4.95 5.68 2.12
C CYS A 172 -5.13 6.94 2.98
N THR A 173 -5.43 8.11 2.39
CA THR A 173 -5.44 9.39 3.14
C THR A 173 -6.52 10.38 2.69
N ARG A 174 -7.20 10.15 1.55
CA ARG A 174 -8.15 11.10 0.97
C ARG A 174 -9.54 10.48 0.76
N PRO A 175 -10.22 10.03 1.81
CA PRO A 175 -11.58 9.48 1.70
C PRO A 175 -12.61 10.50 1.17
N ASP A 176 -12.32 11.78 1.27
CA ASP A 176 -13.14 12.88 0.77
C ASP A 176 -13.35 12.83 -0.76
N ILE A 177 -12.42 12.27 -1.54
CA ILE A 177 -12.56 12.12 -2.99
C ILE A 177 -13.23 10.81 -3.44
N ALA A 178 -13.69 9.97 -2.50
CA ALA A 178 -14.17 8.62 -2.81
C ALA A 178 -15.35 8.59 -3.81
N PHE A 179 -16.29 9.50 -3.66
CA PHE A 179 -17.43 9.59 -4.57
C PHE A 179 -17.00 9.87 -6.01
N VAL A 180 -16.11 10.86 -6.18
CA VAL A 180 -15.63 11.27 -7.50
C VAL A 180 -14.83 10.16 -8.17
N VAL A 181 -13.90 9.57 -7.42
CA VAL A 181 -13.07 8.47 -7.92
C VAL A 181 -13.92 7.26 -8.28
N GLY A 182 -14.94 6.95 -7.48
CA GLY A 182 -15.91 5.89 -7.78
C GLY A 182 -16.74 6.16 -9.03
N MET A 183 -17.08 7.43 -9.32
CA MET A 183 -17.77 7.82 -10.54
C MET A 183 -16.88 7.72 -11.78
N LEU A 184 -15.61 8.13 -11.66
CA LEU A 184 -14.64 8.06 -12.75
C LEU A 184 -14.14 6.63 -13.04
N GLY A 185 -14.19 5.74 -12.06
CA GLY A 185 -13.73 4.35 -12.17
C GLY A 185 -14.74 3.36 -12.76
N ARG A 186 -15.94 3.80 -13.16
CA ARG A 186 -17.03 2.95 -13.68
C ARG A 186 -16.92 2.61 -15.14
#